data_8ba98ae22ab35ed6b7414ae2137ccadb
#
_entry.id   8ba98ae22ab35ed6b7414ae2137ccadb
#
_cell.length_a   1.000
_cell.length_b   1.000
_cell.length_c   1.000
_cell.angle_alpha   90.00
_cell.angle_beta   90.00
_cell.angle_gamma   90.00
#
_symmetry.space_group_name_H-M   'P 1'
#
loop_
_entity.id
_entity.type
_entity.pdbx_description
1 polymer ?
#
loop_
_entity_poly.entity_id
_entity_poly.type
_entity_poly.pdbx_seq_one_letter_code
_entity_poly.pdbx_strand_id
1 'polypeptide(L)'
;MFRFEEPLYLYLLLLIPLLAGLHYATNYYRRKRLLRYGDIELLKGLMPDVSVARREVKTWLMLAALALLIFTLARPQFGTKMDTRKRQGIEAIIAMDISNSMMAEDVTPSRLEKSKMLVSNIVDKMTDDKIGLIVYAGEAYTQLPITSDYVSAKMFLETINPSMITTQGTDIKQAIDLAMKSFTPNQDVSKAIFVITDGEDNEGGAMEMAKAAAEKGIKVYVLGVGSPQGAPIPMPGSSQYITDNTGNVVVSKLNEAMCREIAAAGQGAYIYVDNSSSAQEQLSGYVDKLAKKEMESAVYSEYDEQFQAVALLVLLADRKSVV
;
A
#
# COMPACT_ATOMS: atom_id res chain seq x y z
N MET A 1 -17.99 -17.05 -0.51
CA MET A 1 -17.52 -18.45 -0.58
C MET A 1 -17.40 -18.97 0.84
N PHE A 2 -17.81 -20.22 1.13
CA PHE A 2 -17.62 -20.86 2.45
C PHE A 2 -16.23 -21.49 2.52
N ARG A 3 -15.48 -21.22 3.59
CA ARG A 3 -14.12 -21.77 3.80
C ARG A 3 -13.90 -22.01 5.29
N PHE A 4 -13.05 -22.96 5.62
CA PHE A 4 -12.48 -23.13 6.96
C PHE A 4 -11.06 -22.55 6.94
N GLU A 5 -10.71 -21.76 7.95
CA GLU A 5 -9.35 -21.24 8.08
C GLU A 5 -8.37 -22.36 8.46
N GLU A 6 -8.80 -23.23 9.38
CA GLU A 6 -7.99 -24.31 9.92
C GLU A 6 -8.66 -25.69 9.68
N PRO A 7 -8.66 -26.23 8.46
CA PRO A 7 -9.36 -27.49 8.12
C PRO A 7 -8.79 -28.71 8.84
N LEU A 8 -7.56 -28.64 9.36
CA LEU A 8 -6.91 -29.73 10.11
C LEU A 8 -7.70 -30.12 11.36
N TYR A 9 -8.36 -29.16 12.04
CA TYR A 9 -9.17 -29.49 13.21
C TYR A 9 -10.40 -30.33 12.90
N LEU A 10 -10.86 -30.38 11.65
CA LEU A 10 -11.97 -31.26 11.25
C LEU A 10 -11.63 -32.74 11.39
N TYR A 11 -10.36 -33.13 11.34
CA TYR A 11 -9.94 -34.52 11.60
C TYR A 11 -10.24 -34.94 13.04
N LEU A 12 -10.36 -34.02 14.01
CA LEU A 12 -10.77 -34.33 15.36
C LEU A 12 -12.23 -34.84 15.45
N LEU A 13 -13.06 -34.64 14.40
CA LEU A 13 -14.40 -35.21 14.32
C LEU A 13 -14.36 -36.73 14.33
N LEU A 14 -13.26 -37.38 13.90
CA LEU A 14 -13.07 -38.82 13.98
C LEU A 14 -13.02 -39.34 15.43
N LEU A 15 -12.75 -38.45 16.39
CA LEU A 15 -12.80 -38.80 17.82
C LEU A 15 -14.23 -39.11 18.29
N ILE A 16 -15.25 -38.49 17.69
CA ILE A 16 -16.66 -38.63 18.08
C ILE A 16 -17.17 -40.05 17.92
N PRO A 17 -17.05 -40.70 16.74
CA PRO A 17 -17.46 -42.10 16.59
C PRO A 17 -16.64 -43.05 17.49
N LEU A 18 -15.36 -42.74 17.74
CA LEU A 18 -14.53 -43.49 18.67
C LEU A 18 -15.09 -43.46 20.10
N LEU A 19 -15.42 -42.25 20.58
CA LEU A 19 -16.01 -42.04 21.91
C LEU A 19 -17.41 -42.62 22.01
N ALA A 20 -18.22 -42.52 20.97
CA ALA A 20 -19.55 -43.15 20.90
C ALA A 20 -19.44 -44.71 20.98
N GLY A 21 -18.49 -45.29 20.24
CA GLY A 21 -18.19 -46.71 20.29
C GLY A 21 -17.72 -47.17 21.69
N LEU A 22 -16.86 -46.39 22.34
CA LEU A 22 -16.39 -46.65 23.69
C LEU A 22 -17.56 -46.58 24.71
N HIS A 23 -18.45 -45.61 24.54
CA HIS A 23 -19.65 -45.49 25.38
C HIS A 23 -20.57 -46.72 25.22
N TYR A 24 -20.81 -47.12 23.98
CA TYR A 24 -21.62 -48.32 23.69
C TYR A 24 -20.99 -49.59 24.29
N ALA A 25 -19.69 -49.78 24.10
CA ALA A 25 -18.95 -50.91 24.67
C ALA A 25 -19.02 -50.92 26.22
N THR A 26 -18.82 -49.73 26.84
CA THR A 26 -18.92 -49.58 28.31
C THR A 26 -20.33 -49.93 28.82
N ASN A 27 -21.38 -49.49 28.13
CA ASN A 27 -22.75 -49.81 28.48
C ASN A 27 -23.05 -51.31 28.31
N TYR A 28 -22.51 -51.95 27.25
CA TYR A 28 -22.63 -53.37 27.03
C TYR A 28 -21.97 -54.20 28.14
N TYR A 29 -20.72 -53.86 28.49
CA TYR A 29 -20.02 -54.56 29.60
C TYR A 29 -20.64 -54.29 30.97
N ARG A 30 -21.19 -53.10 31.19
CA ARG A 30 -21.92 -52.75 32.43
C ARG A 30 -23.20 -53.56 32.55
N ARG A 31 -23.99 -53.65 31.49
CA ARG A 31 -25.21 -54.48 31.45
C ARG A 31 -24.87 -55.95 31.70
N LYS A 32 -23.80 -56.49 31.12
CA LYS A 32 -23.33 -57.84 31.32
C LYS A 32 -22.86 -58.09 32.76
N ARG A 33 -22.25 -57.09 33.41
CA ARG A 33 -21.87 -57.17 34.83
C ARG A 33 -23.08 -57.16 35.73
N LEU A 34 -24.07 -56.29 35.47
CA LEU A 34 -25.30 -56.23 36.27
C LEU A 34 -26.09 -57.54 36.23
N LEU A 35 -26.17 -58.21 35.10
CA LEU A 35 -26.78 -59.54 34.95
C LEU A 35 -26.11 -60.65 35.80
N ARG A 36 -24.88 -60.48 36.25
CA ARG A 36 -24.19 -61.42 37.15
C ARG A 36 -24.61 -61.23 38.61
N TYR A 37 -25.19 -60.09 38.98
CA TYR A 37 -25.64 -59.80 40.35
C TYR A 37 -27.12 -60.14 40.61
N GLY A 38 -27.90 -60.36 39.56
CA GLY A 38 -29.31 -60.68 39.70
C GLY A 38 -30.15 -60.19 38.53
N ASP A 39 -31.46 -60.37 38.66
CA ASP A 39 -32.40 -59.93 37.60
C ASP A 39 -32.48 -58.41 37.55
N ILE A 40 -32.42 -57.86 36.36
CA ILE A 40 -32.40 -56.40 36.13
C ILE A 40 -33.68 -55.70 36.61
N GLU A 41 -34.84 -56.38 36.60
CA GLU A 41 -36.10 -55.82 37.07
C GLU A 41 -36.10 -55.65 38.60
N LEU A 42 -35.54 -56.59 39.34
CA LEU A 42 -35.36 -56.46 40.81
C LEU A 42 -34.35 -55.39 41.17
N LEU A 43 -33.26 -55.25 40.41
CA LEU A 43 -32.23 -54.22 40.60
C LEU A 43 -32.76 -52.82 40.30
N LYS A 44 -33.68 -52.62 39.34
CA LYS A 44 -34.35 -51.34 39.07
C LYS A 44 -35.16 -50.85 40.28
N GLY A 45 -35.81 -51.75 41.01
CA GLY A 45 -36.54 -51.40 42.25
C GLY A 45 -35.65 -50.89 43.40
N LEU A 46 -34.40 -51.25 43.41
CA LEU A 46 -33.39 -50.80 44.39
C LEU A 46 -32.68 -49.49 44.02
N MET A 47 -32.89 -48.98 42.77
CA MET A 47 -32.28 -47.76 42.27
C MET A 47 -33.34 -46.85 41.61
N PRO A 48 -34.31 -46.30 42.38
CA PRO A 48 -35.42 -45.56 41.81
C PRO A 48 -34.96 -44.25 41.15
N ASP A 49 -33.84 -43.66 41.59
CA ASP A 49 -33.33 -42.40 41.10
C ASP A 49 -32.43 -42.47 39.84
N VAL A 50 -32.12 -43.69 39.38
CA VAL A 50 -31.23 -43.90 38.21
C VAL A 50 -32.04 -43.96 36.93
N SER A 51 -32.18 -42.85 36.24
CA SER A 51 -32.77 -42.79 34.91
C SER A 51 -31.69 -43.13 33.84
N VAL A 52 -31.83 -44.26 33.17
CA VAL A 52 -30.98 -44.65 32.04
C VAL A 52 -31.11 -43.66 30.88
N ALA A 53 -32.35 -43.14 30.65
CA ALA A 53 -32.60 -42.17 29.60
C ALA A 53 -31.88 -40.84 29.81
N ARG A 54 -31.84 -40.30 31.05
CA ARG A 54 -31.09 -39.06 31.34
C ARG A 54 -29.61 -39.20 31.07
N ARG A 55 -29.04 -40.35 31.38
CA ARG A 55 -27.61 -40.60 31.16
C ARG A 55 -27.27 -40.71 29.66
N GLU A 56 -28.10 -41.35 28.87
CA GLU A 56 -27.94 -41.45 27.41
C GLU A 56 -28.05 -40.06 26.79
N VAL A 57 -29.05 -39.28 27.12
CA VAL A 57 -29.25 -37.90 26.66
C VAL A 57 -28.05 -37.02 27.02
N LYS A 58 -27.54 -37.16 28.27
CA LYS A 58 -26.37 -36.38 28.72
C LYS A 58 -25.11 -36.69 27.88
N THR A 59 -24.88 -38.00 27.59
CA THR A 59 -23.72 -38.41 26.79
C THR A 59 -23.83 -37.88 25.36
N TRP A 60 -25.01 -37.98 24.73
CA TRP A 60 -25.23 -37.45 23.38
C TRP A 60 -25.11 -35.94 23.30
N LEU A 61 -25.59 -35.21 24.31
CA LEU A 61 -25.40 -33.76 24.42
C LEU A 61 -23.92 -33.39 24.54
N MET A 62 -23.17 -34.13 25.36
CA MET A 62 -21.73 -33.92 25.49
C MET A 62 -20.97 -34.17 24.19
N LEU A 63 -21.30 -35.21 23.44
CA LEU A 63 -20.73 -35.51 22.13
C LEU A 63 -21.10 -34.44 21.10
N ALA A 64 -22.33 -33.93 21.13
CA ALA A 64 -22.78 -32.85 20.27
C ALA A 64 -22.06 -31.53 20.59
N ALA A 65 -21.87 -31.21 21.89
CA ALA A 65 -21.09 -30.05 22.32
C ALA A 65 -19.63 -30.17 21.88
N LEU A 66 -19.02 -31.35 21.95
CA LEU A 66 -17.66 -31.61 21.45
C LEU A 66 -17.58 -31.42 19.94
N ALA A 67 -18.58 -31.88 19.17
CA ALA A 67 -18.64 -31.68 17.73
C ALA A 67 -18.71 -30.19 17.37
N LEU A 68 -19.56 -29.42 18.04
CA LEU A 68 -19.70 -27.99 17.86
C LEU A 68 -18.41 -27.24 18.25
N LEU A 69 -17.72 -27.68 19.30
CA LEU A 69 -16.44 -27.11 19.73
C LEU A 69 -15.36 -27.32 18.66
N ILE A 70 -15.26 -28.53 18.09
CA ILE A 70 -14.33 -28.84 17.00
C ILE A 70 -14.66 -27.97 15.78
N PHE A 71 -15.96 -27.79 15.47
CA PHE A 71 -16.38 -26.93 14.37
C PHE A 71 -16.02 -25.46 14.61
N THR A 72 -16.10 -24.99 15.87
CA THR A 72 -15.67 -23.65 16.26
C THR A 72 -14.17 -23.48 16.10
N LEU A 73 -13.36 -24.48 16.49
CA LEU A 73 -11.91 -24.47 16.33
C LEU A 73 -11.48 -24.43 14.84
N ALA A 74 -12.27 -25.04 13.95
CA ALA A 74 -12.01 -25.00 12.51
C ALA A 74 -12.26 -23.62 11.89
N ARG A 75 -12.77 -22.62 12.67
CA ARG A 75 -13.03 -21.22 12.27
C ARG A 75 -13.77 -21.13 10.93
N PRO A 76 -15.08 -21.42 10.89
CA PRO A 76 -15.86 -21.30 9.68
C PRO A 76 -15.96 -19.84 9.27
N GLN A 77 -15.62 -19.55 8.02
CA GLN A 77 -15.62 -18.21 7.44
C GLN A 77 -16.70 -18.12 6.36
N PHE A 78 -17.55 -17.11 6.44
CA PHE A 78 -18.59 -16.84 5.45
C PHE A 78 -18.44 -15.43 4.88
N GLY A 79 -18.40 -15.35 3.55
CA GLY A 79 -18.38 -14.08 2.84
C GLY A 79 -17.02 -13.38 2.89
N THR A 80 -16.94 -12.28 2.17
CA THR A 80 -15.83 -11.32 2.23
C THR A 80 -16.38 -10.07 2.89
N LYS A 81 -15.85 -9.67 4.03
CA LYS A 81 -16.05 -8.32 4.53
C LYS A 81 -15.29 -7.39 3.58
N MET A 82 -15.99 -6.50 2.94
CA MET A 82 -15.35 -5.30 2.40
C MET A 82 -14.92 -4.45 3.59
N ASP A 83 -13.71 -4.67 4.07
CA ASP A 83 -13.10 -3.74 4.99
C ASP A 83 -12.80 -2.49 4.18
N THR A 84 -13.59 -1.45 4.37
CA THR A 84 -13.28 -0.11 3.90
C THR A 84 -12.08 0.38 4.71
N ARG A 85 -10.89 -0.20 4.46
CA ARG A 85 -9.67 0.43 4.92
C ARG A 85 -9.66 1.82 4.30
N LYS A 86 -9.53 2.82 5.15
CA LYS A 86 -9.32 4.20 4.72
C LYS A 86 -8.30 4.18 3.59
N ARG A 87 -8.68 4.74 2.45
CA ARG A 87 -7.79 4.97 1.31
C ARG A 87 -6.48 5.53 1.86
N GLN A 88 -5.44 4.73 1.86
CA GLN A 88 -4.10 5.24 2.15
C GLN A 88 -3.63 5.82 0.82
N GLY A 89 -3.53 7.15 0.75
CA GLY A 89 -3.02 7.83 -0.42
C GLY A 89 -1.54 7.50 -0.66
N ILE A 90 -1.04 7.88 -1.82
CA ILE A 90 0.39 7.73 -2.16
C ILE A 90 1.24 8.77 -1.44
N GLU A 91 2.53 8.48 -1.27
CA GLU A 91 3.56 9.46 -0.95
C GLU A 91 4.28 9.88 -2.23
N ALA A 92 4.14 11.14 -2.64
CA ALA A 92 4.74 11.71 -3.82
C ALA A 92 5.80 12.75 -3.43
N ILE A 93 7.03 12.60 -3.91
CA ILE A 93 8.06 13.63 -3.79
C ILE A 93 8.32 14.22 -5.17
N ILE A 94 8.20 15.55 -5.26
CA ILE A 94 8.50 16.29 -6.45
C ILE A 94 9.92 16.87 -6.31
N ALA A 95 10.82 16.43 -7.16
CA ALA A 95 12.16 16.96 -7.29
C ALA A 95 12.19 17.93 -8.48
N MET A 96 12.28 19.21 -8.20
CA MET A 96 12.21 20.27 -9.19
C MET A 96 13.60 20.84 -9.47
N ASP A 97 14.01 20.77 -10.72
CA ASP A 97 15.20 21.43 -11.22
C ASP A 97 15.00 22.94 -11.21
N ILE A 98 15.93 23.65 -10.57
CA ILE A 98 15.94 25.12 -10.51
C ILE A 98 17.26 25.69 -11.05
N SER A 99 17.97 24.92 -11.87
CA SER A 99 19.15 25.37 -12.58
C SER A 99 18.81 26.53 -13.53
N ASN A 100 19.82 27.27 -13.95
CA ASN A 100 19.61 28.43 -14.83
C ASN A 100 18.96 28.06 -16.18
N SER A 101 19.15 26.85 -16.68
CA SER A 101 18.53 26.35 -17.91
C SER A 101 17.01 26.31 -17.82
N MET A 102 16.44 26.15 -16.60
CA MET A 102 15.00 26.19 -16.37
C MET A 102 14.38 27.58 -16.51
N MET A 103 15.18 28.62 -16.67
CA MET A 103 14.72 29.98 -17.04
C MET A 103 14.42 30.13 -18.52
N ALA A 104 14.82 29.17 -19.37
CA ALA A 104 14.55 29.24 -20.81
C ALA A 104 13.03 29.33 -21.09
N GLU A 105 12.67 30.08 -22.16
CA GLU A 105 11.29 30.46 -22.50
C GLU A 105 10.76 29.71 -23.75
N ASP A 106 11.32 28.54 -24.05
CA ASP A 106 10.81 27.67 -25.12
C ASP A 106 9.45 27.02 -24.76
N VAL A 107 9.12 27.02 -23.47
CA VAL A 107 7.80 26.69 -22.94
C VAL A 107 7.27 27.89 -22.16
N THR A 108 6.04 28.30 -22.42
CA THR A 108 5.47 29.55 -21.87
C THR A 108 4.90 29.33 -20.45
N PRO A 109 5.20 30.20 -19.44
CA PRO A 109 6.02 31.43 -19.51
C PRO A 109 7.54 31.18 -19.53
N SER A 110 8.02 30.21 -18.76
CA SER A 110 9.37 29.62 -18.76
C SER A 110 9.25 28.16 -18.36
N ARG A 111 10.31 27.37 -18.52
CA ARG A 111 10.33 25.96 -18.09
C ARG A 111 9.99 25.84 -16.60
N LEU A 112 10.59 26.66 -15.74
CA LEU A 112 10.35 26.65 -14.29
C LEU A 112 8.91 27.03 -13.95
N GLU A 113 8.39 28.12 -14.49
CA GLU A 113 7.02 28.55 -14.21
C GLU A 113 5.98 27.56 -14.73
N LYS A 114 6.22 26.97 -15.91
CA LYS A 114 5.36 25.90 -16.43
C LYS A 114 5.36 24.68 -15.52
N SER A 115 6.53 24.32 -14.96
CA SER A 115 6.67 23.22 -14.00
C SER A 115 5.91 23.48 -12.72
N LYS A 116 5.98 24.70 -12.16
CA LYS A 116 5.20 25.11 -10.98
C LYS A 116 3.69 25.01 -11.24
N MET A 117 3.22 25.52 -12.40
CA MET A 117 1.81 25.42 -12.78
C MET A 117 1.34 23.98 -12.88
N LEU A 118 2.14 23.10 -13.49
CA LEU A 118 1.83 21.68 -13.62
C LEU A 118 1.71 21.03 -12.24
N VAL A 119 2.67 21.26 -11.34
CA VAL A 119 2.67 20.71 -9.98
C VAL A 119 1.48 21.26 -9.17
N SER A 120 1.20 22.56 -9.24
CA SER A 120 0.05 23.16 -8.56
C SER A 120 -1.28 22.49 -8.98
N ASN A 121 -1.46 22.26 -10.29
CA ASN A 121 -2.65 21.59 -10.82
C ASN A 121 -2.80 20.14 -10.34
N ILE A 122 -1.68 19.44 -10.09
CA ILE A 122 -1.71 18.08 -9.55
C ILE A 122 -2.07 18.08 -8.08
N VAL A 123 -1.45 18.99 -7.31
CA VAL A 123 -1.75 19.18 -5.89
C VAL A 123 -3.24 19.46 -5.67
N ASP A 124 -3.89 20.21 -6.57
CA ASP A 124 -5.34 20.47 -6.52
C ASP A 124 -6.22 19.21 -6.66
N LYS A 125 -5.71 18.17 -7.30
CA LYS A 125 -6.42 16.90 -7.51
C LYS A 125 -6.14 15.87 -6.40
N MET A 126 -5.12 16.08 -5.59
CA MET A 126 -4.78 15.22 -4.46
C MET A 126 -5.83 15.37 -3.35
N THR A 127 -6.24 14.25 -2.74
CA THR A 127 -7.24 14.27 -1.66
C THR A 127 -6.75 13.58 -0.39
N ASP A 128 -6.13 12.41 -0.53
CA ASP A 128 -5.64 11.59 0.58
C ASP A 128 -4.14 11.31 0.47
N ASP A 129 -3.48 11.95 -0.51
CA ASP A 129 -2.07 11.76 -0.81
C ASP A 129 -1.18 12.68 0.05
N LYS A 130 0.09 12.33 0.18
CA LYS A 130 1.08 13.20 0.80
C LYS A 130 2.08 13.66 -0.24
N ILE A 131 2.51 14.91 -0.12
CA ILE A 131 3.44 15.55 -1.03
C ILE A 131 4.66 16.08 -0.30
N GLY A 132 5.84 15.93 -0.90
CA GLY A 132 7.07 16.59 -0.50
C GLY A 132 7.67 17.35 -1.67
N LEU A 133 8.41 18.42 -1.41
CA LEU A 133 9.12 19.21 -2.43
C LEU A 133 10.62 19.19 -2.17
N ILE A 134 11.37 18.87 -3.19
CA ILE A 134 12.83 18.97 -3.24
C ILE A 134 13.17 19.91 -4.39
N VAL A 135 14.07 20.85 -4.16
CA VAL A 135 14.66 21.69 -5.20
C VAL A 135 16.10 21.28 -5.39
N TYR A 136 16.55 21.28 -6.62
CA TYR A 136 17.93 20.93 -6.91
C TYR A 136 18.50 21.70 -8.12
N ALA A 137 19.80 21.86 -8.10
CA ALA A 137 20.67 22.31 -9.19
C ALA A 137 22.00 21.57 -9.05
N GLY A 138 23.11 22.21 -8.79
CA GLY A 138 24.36 21.55 -8.41
C GLY A 138 24.34 20.87 -7.04
N GLU A 139 23.34 21.18 -6.21
CA GLU A 139 23.04 20.56 -4.91
C GLU A 139 21.54 20.38 -4.76
N ALA A 140 21.10 19.46 -3.86
CA ALA A 140 19.69 19.20 -3.61
C ALA A 140 19.28 19.54 -2.16
N TYR A 141 18.12 20.17 -1.99
CA TYR A 141 17.57 20.56 -0.70
C TYR A 141 16.10 20.23 -0.56
N THR A 142 15.70 19.82 0.63
CA THR A 142 14.28 19.62 0.95
C THR A 142 13.63 20.97 1.22
N GLN A 143 12.78 21.43 0.31
CA GLN A 143 11.99 22.64 0.44
C GLN A 143 10.76 22.43 1.32
N LEU A 144 10.10 21.29 1.18
CA LEU A 144 8.97 20.88 1.99
C LEU A 144 9.07 19.40 2.32
N PRO A 145 9.14 19.02 3.61
CA PRO A 145 9.01 17.62 4.02
C PRO A 145 7.64 17.05 3.63
N ILE A 146 7.54 15.70 3.56
CA ILE A 146 6.28 15.02 3.22
C ILE A 146 5.15 15.45 4.17
N THR A 147 4.09 15.99 3.60
CA THR A 147 2.91 16.52 4.31
C THR A 147 1.63 16.28 3.51
N SER A 148 0.50 16.31 4.19
CA SER A 148 -0.84 16.38 3.60
C SER A 148 -1.39 17.83 3.55
N ASP A 149 -0.60 18.82 3.94
CA ASP A 149 -0.97 20.23 3.86
C ASP A 149 -0.69 20.78 2.45
N TYR A 150 -1.70 20.70 1.60
CA TYR A 150 -1.62 21.17 0.21
C TYR A 150 -1.53 22.69 0.09
N VAL A 151 -2.05 23.42 1.08
CA VAL A 151 -1.96 24.89 1.09
C VAL A 151 -0.51 25.31 1.27
N SER A 152 0.17 24.76 2.25
CA SER A 152 1.60 24.96 2.46
C SER A 152 2.42 24.50 1.25
N ALA A 153 2.08 23.35 0.65
CA ALA A 153 2.78 22.85 -0.52
C ALA A 153 2.74 23.85 -1.69
N LYS A 154 1.59 24.45 -1.97
CA LYS A 154 1.45 25.47 -3.02
C LYS A 154 2.21 26.74 -2.67
N MET A 155 2.12 27.20 -1.42
CA MET A 155 2.83 28.39 -0.97
C MET A 155 4.35 28.23 -1.13
N PHE A 156 4.91 27.08 -0.72
CA PHE A 156 6.33 26.81 -0.92
C PHE A 156 6.71 26.68 -2.40
N LEU A 157 5.84 26.06 -3.22
CA LEU A 157 6.05 25.95 -4.65
C LEU A 157 6.19 27.30 -5.34
N GLU A 158 5.36 28.28 -4.96
CA GLU A 158 5.39 29.65 -5.51
C GLU A 158 6.69 30.38 -5.17
N THR A 159 7.29 30.12 -4.00
CA THR A 159 8.55 30.76 -3.56
C THR A 159 9.78 30.25 -4.28
N ILE A 160 9.68 29.12 -4.97
CA ILE A 160 10.81 28.48 -5.66
C ILE A 160 11.35 29.41 -6.75
N ASN A 161 12.64 29.66 -6.74
CA ASN A 161 13.35 30.45 -7.75
C ASN A 161 14.82 29.97 -7.85
N PRO A 162 15.50 30.21 -8.99
CA PRO A 162 16.87 29.73 -9.22
C PRO A 162 17.91 30.28 -8.24
N SER A 163 17.66 31.44 -7.60
CA SER A 163 18.61 32.02 -6.65
C SER A 163 18.67 31.32 -5.29
N MET A 164 17.79 30.34 -5.06
CA MET A 164 17.79 29.54 -3.81
C MET A 164 19.02 28.63 -3.70
N ILE A 165 19.62 28.23 -4.83
CA ILE A 165 20.82 27.40 -4.87
C ILE A 165 21.93 28.18 -5.55
N THR A 166 23.03 28.36 -4.83
CA THR A 166 24.20 29.12 -5.35
C THR A 166 25.10 28.28 -6.23
N THR A 167 25.16 26.97 -5.95
CA THR A 167 25.95 26.00 -6.73
C THR A 167 25.22 25.68 -8.02
N GLN A 168 25.75 26.20 -9.14
CA GLN A 168 25.19 25.93 -10.45
C GLN A 168 25.56 24.55 -10.96
N GLY A 169 24.78 24.01 -11.88
CA GLY A 169 24.87 22.66 -12.41
C GLY A 169 23.57 21.91 -12.21
N THR A 170 23.55 20.62 -12.52
CA THR A 170 22.38 19.75 -12.34
C THR A 170 22.84 18.38 -11.85
N ASP A 171 22.49 18.03 -10.61
CA ASP A 171 22.77 16.72 -9.99
C ASP A 171 21.44 16.00 -9.68
N ILE A 172 20.96 15.29 -10.70
CA ILE A 172 19.72 14.49 -10.60
C ILE A 172 19.90 13.31 -9.63
N LYS A 173 21.09 12.74 -9.56
CA LYS A 173 21.43 11.65 -8.64
C LYS A 173 21.21 12.07 -7.19
N GLN A 174 21.72 13.24 -6.79
CA GLN A 174 21.58 13.76 -5.43
C GLN A 174 20.11 14.04 -5.11
N ALA A 175 19.34 14.56 -6.07
CA ALA A 175 17.90 14.81 -5.92
C ALA A 175 17.11 13.51 -5.66
N ILE A 176 17.38 12.43 -6.41
CA ILE A 176 16.73 11.13 -6.21
C ILE A 176 17.15 10.50 -4.87
N ASP A 177 18.45 10.59 -4.50
CA ASP A 177 18.94 10.05 -3.22
C ASP A 177 18.29 10.76 -2.02
N LEU A 178 18.20 12.09 -2.08
CA LEU A 178 17.52 12.89 -1.05
C LEU A 178 16.04 12.54 -0.98
N ALA A 179 15.38 12.38 -2.12
CA ALA A 179 13.97 11.96 -2.17
C ALA A 179 13.77 10.59 -1.51
N MET A 180 14.61 9.60 -1.83
CA MET A 180 14.54 8.28 -1.20
C MET A 180 14.67 8.32 0.33
N LYS A 181 15.50 9.23 0.86
CA LYS A 181 15.70 9.42 2.30
C LYS A 181 14.58 10.19 2.98
N SER A 182 13.79 10.95 2.22
CA SER A 182 12.72 11.81 2.73
C SER A 182 11.38 11.10 2.87
N PHE A 183 11.20 9.89 2.33
CA PHE A 183 9.98 9.11 2.51
C PHE A 183 9.80 8.62 3.92
N THR A 184 8.53 8.45 4.32
CA THR A 184 8.22 7.84 5.63
C THR A 184 8.62 6.36 5.65
N PRO A 185 8.95 5.78 6.83
CA PRO A 185 9.31 4.37 6.93
C PRO A 185 8.14 3.41 6.68
N ASN A 186 6.92 3.92 6.47
CA ASN A 186 5.74 3.10 6.18
C ASN A 186 5.91 2.36 4.85
N GLN A 187 5.82 1.01 4.89
CA GLN A 187 5.96 0.14 3.72
C GLN A 187 4.63 -0.11 2.99
N ASP A 188 3.51 0.21 3.64
CA ASP A 188 2.17 -0.05 3.10
C ASP A 188 1.66 1.06 2.19
N VAL A 189 2.48 2.07 1.88
CA VAL A 189 2.10 3.23 1.06
C VAL A 189 2.93 3.26 -0.22
N SER A 190 2.28 3.37 -1.38
CA SER A 190 2.97 3.51 -2.66
C SER A 190 3.77 4.82 -2.70
N LYS A 191 5.02 4.72 -3.13
CA LYS A 191 5.97 5.83 -3.17
C LYS A 191 6.36 6.16 -4.60
N ALA A 192 6.36 7.44 -4.94
CA ALA A 192 6.75 7.92 -6.25
C ALA A 192 7.60 9.17 -6.16
N ILE A 193 8.62 9.26 -6.99
CA ILE A 193 9.44 10.45 -7.20
C ILE A 193 9.11 10.99 -8.58
N PHE A 194 8.77 12.27 -8.65
CA PHE A 194 8.56 13.01 -9.88
C PHE A 194 9.71 13.98 -10.09
N VAL A 195 10.63 13.63 -10.97
CA VAL A 195 11.78 14.46 -11.34
C VAL A 195 11.37 15.36 -12.47
N ILE A 196 11.45 16.68 -12.28
CA ILE A 196 11.16 17.70 -13.28
C ILE A 196 12.49 18.34 -13.69
N THR A 197 12.86 18.18 -14.95
CA THR A 197 14.18 18.59 -15.47
C THR A 197 14.12 18.83 -16.98
N ASP A 198 15.12 19.50 -17.52
CA ASP A 198 15.41 19.53 -18.95
C ASP A 198 16.38 18.41 -19.40
N GLY A 199 16.75 17.52 -18.47
CA GLY A 199 17.58 16.37 -18.76
C GLY A 199 19.07 16.66 -18.91
N GLU A 200 19.54 17.84 -18.53
CA GLU A 200 20.96 18.10 -18.35
C GLU A 200 21.41 17.46 -17.03
N ASP A 201 22.40 16.56 -17.06
CA ASP A 201 22.99 15.92 -15.88
C ASP A 201 24.51 16.07 -15.96
N ASN A 202 25.03 16.99 -15.16
CA ASN A 202 26.45 17.36 -15.22
C ASN A 202 27.34 16.42 -14.40
N GLU A 203 26.77 15.80 -13.36
CA GLU A 203 27.50 14.95 -12.41
C GLU A 203 27.38 13.46 -12.76
N GLY A 204 26.35 13.06 -13.48
CA GLY A 204 26.07 11.68 -13.87
C GLY A 204 25.58 10.78 -12.72
N GLY A 205 25.26 9.53 -13.05
CA GLY A 205 24.82 8.53 -12.08
C GLY A 205 23.33 8.59 -11.72
N ALA A 206 22.54 9.39 -12.44
CA ALA A 206 21.08 9.48 -12.25
C ALA A 206 20.37 8.15 -12.52
N MET A 207 20.81 7.39 -13.55
CA MET A 207 20.23 6.08 -13.88
C MET A 207 20.44 5.04 -12.78
N GLU A 208 21.67 4.97 -12.22
CA GLU A 208 22.01 4.05 -11.12
C GLU A 208 21.14 4.35 -9.89
N MET A 209 20.95 5.63 -9.60
CA MET A 209 20.13 6.03 -8.45
C MET A 209 18.65 5.77 -8.69
N ALA A 210 18.13 6.00 -9.89
CA ALA A 210 16.77 5.64 -10.27
C ALA A 210 16.52 4.12 -10.15
N LYS A 211 17.49 3.30 -10.56
CA LYS A 211 17.45 1.85 -10.37
C LYS A 211 17.44 1.46 -8.90
N ALA A 212 18.27 2.07 -8.08
CA ALA A 212 18.30 1.84 -6.63
C ALA A 212 16.95 2.23 -5.95
N ALA A 213 16.27 3.28 -6.45
CA ALA A 213 14.94 3.64 -6.00
C ALA A 213 13.90 2.55 -6.37
N ALA A 214 13.95 2.06 -7.61
CA ALA A 214 13.08 0.99 -8.08
C ALA A 214 13.26 -0.32 -7.30
N GLU A 215 14.49 -0.68 -6.92
CA GLU A 215 14.78 -1.83 -6.06
C GLU A 215 14.16 -1.72 -4.67
N LYS A 216 13.93 -0.50 -4.18
CA LYS A 216 13.21 -0.21 -2.93
C LYS A 216 11.68 -0.08 -3.13
N GLY A 217 11.16 -0.36 -4.31
CA GLY A 217 9.74 -0.24 -4.63
C GLY A 217 9.26 1.20 -4.88
N ILE A 218 10.18 2.16 -5.04
CA ILE A 218 9.88 3.56 -5.31
C ILE A 218 9.96 3.78 -6.82
N LYS A 219 8.88 4.29 -7.43
CA LYS A 219 8.87 4.59 -8.86
C LYS A 219 9.38 5.98 -9.15
N VAL A 220 10.18 6.11 -10.21
CA VAL A 220 10.72 7.40 -10.65
C VAL A 220 10.12 7.80 -11.97
N TYR A 221 9.32 8.85 -11.95
CA TYR A 221 8.73 9.48 -13.14
C TYR A 221 9.57 10.70 -13.51
N VAL A 222 9.83 10.88 -14.80
CA VAL A 222 10.63 12.01 -15.28
C VAL A 222 9.78 12.88 -16.20
N LEU A 223 9.67 14.15 -15.84
CA LEU A 223 8.98 15.16 -16.59
C LEU A 223 10.04 16.02 -17.31
N GLY A 224 10.21 15.77 -18.61
CA GLY A 224 11.13 16.52 -19.43
C GLY A 224 10.50 17.82 -19.92
N VAL A 225 11.07 18.94 -19.50
CA VAL A 225 10.53 20.28 -19.79
C VAL A 225 11.44 21.01 -20.77
N GLY A 226 10.89 21.50 -21.86
CA GLY A 226 11.61 22.27 -22.86
C GLY A 226 11.54 21.70 -24.25
N SER A 227 12.22 22.34 -25.19
CA SER A 227 12.27 21.93 -26.59
C SER A 227 13.59 21.22 -26.94
N PRO A 228 13.55 20.15 -27.74
CA PRO A 228 14.77 19.54 -28.29
C PRO A 228 15.58 20.48 -29.20
N GLN A 229 14.93 21.50 -29.77
CA GLN A 229 15.60 22.53 -30.56
C GLN A 229 16.46 23.45 -29.70
N GLY A 230 16.05 23.63 -28.43
CA GLY A 230 16.71 24.48 -27.47
C GLY A 230 16.28 25.93 -27.55
N ALA A 231 16.57 26.64 -26.45
CA ALA A 231 16.35 28.08 -26.35
C ALA A 231 17.47 28.77 -25.57
N PRO A 232 17.72 30.06 -25.84
CA PRO A 232 18.67 30.83 -25.06
C PRO A 232 18.15 31.05 -23.64
N ILE A 233 19.06 31.11 -22.69
CA ILE A 233 18.74 31.31 -21.27
C ILE A 233 18.73 32.82 -20.98
N PRO A 234 17.59 33.41 -20.57
CA PRO A 234 17.54 34.84 -20.26
C PRO A 234 18.29 35.15 -18.95
N MET A 235 18.95 36.29 -18.90
CA MET A 235 19.60 36.77 -17.69
C MET A 235 18.55 37.47 -16.80
N PRO A 236 18.40 37.08 -15.51
CA PRO A 236 17.41 37.65 -14.63
C PRO A 236 17.52 39.17 -14.55
N GLY A 237 16.39 39.88 -14.77
CA GLY A 237 16.31 41.33 -14.67
C GLY A 237 16.93 42.09 -15.86
N SER A 238 17.30 41.43 -16.94
CA SER A 238 17.89 42.00 -18.14
C SER A 238 17.21 41.45 -19.38
N SER A 239 17.29 42.22 -20.50
CA SER A 239 16.90 41.72 -21.84
C SER A 239 18.03 40.96 -22.53
N GLN A 240 19.11 40.62 -21.82
CA GLN A 240 20.25 39.90 -22.33
C GLN A 240 20.14 38.40 -22.02
N TYR A 241 20.90 37.59 -22.77
CA TYR A 241 21.02 36.14 -22.55
C TYR A 241 22.33 35.81 -21.87
N ILE A 242 22.37 34.70 -21.16
CA ILE A 242 23.59 34.16 -20.58
C ILE A 242 24.56 33.80 -21.71
N THR A 243 25.83 34.22 -21.57
CA THR A 243 26.88 33.94 -22.52
C THR A 243 27.96 33.06 -21.89
N ASP A 244 28.61 32.23 -22.72
CA ASP A 244 29.78 31.44 -22.35
C ASP A 244 31.05 32.28 -22.21
N ASN A 245 32.14 31.69 -21.82
CA ASN A 245 33.43 32.38 -21.67
C ASN A 245 33.99 32.93 -22.98
N THR A 246 33.40 32.59 -24.12
CA THR A 246 33.81 33.02 -25.47
C THR A 246 32.87 34.13 -26.00
N GLY A 247 31.82 34.49 -25.21
CA GLY A 247 30.82 35.50 -25.57
C GLY A 247 29.66 34.98 -26.43
N ASN A 248 29.58 33.69 -26.67
CA ASN A 248 28.46 33.10 -27.38
C ASN A 248 27.25 32.89 -26.44
N VAL A 249 26.03 33.11 -26.97
CA VAL A 249 24.82 32.86 -26.22
C VAL A 249 24.69 31.35 -25.89
N VAL A 250 24.47 31.03 -24.62
CA VAL A 250 24.23 29.68 -24.16
C VAL A 250 22.81 29.25 -24.53
N VAL A 251 22.72 28.14 -25.24
CA VAL A 251 21.43 27.52 -25.65
C VAL A 251 21.28 26.20 -24.92
N SER A 252 20.28 26.11 -24.05
CA SER A 252 19.92 24.86 -23.38
C SER A 252 18.89 24.09 -24.19
N LYS A 253 19.06 22.75 -24.26
CA LYS A 253 18.20 21.82 -25.01
C LYS A 253 17.68 20.72 -24.11
N LEU A 254 16.43 20.34 -24.31
CA LEU A 254 15.90 19.15 -23.63
C LEU A 254 16.67 17.89 -24.08
N ASN A 255 17.27 17.18 -23.12
CA ASN A 255 17.86 15.85 -23.34
C ASN A 255 16.82 14.76 -23.09
N GLU A 256 15.96 14.57 -24.08
CA GLU A 256 14.84 13.61 -23.99
C GLU A 256 15.33 12.15 -23.82
N ALA A 257 16.47 11.80 -24.44
CA ALA A 257 17.04 10.45 -24.36
C ALA A 257 17.38 10.09 -22.91
N MET A 258 18.11 10.95 -22.22
CA MET A 258 18.48 10.76 -20.82
C MET A 258 17.24 10.70 -19.91
N CYS A 259 16.25 11.59 -20.11
CA CYS A 259 15.01 11.56 -19.35
C CYS A 259 14.27 10.22 -19.46
N ARG A 260 14.23 9.64 -20.66
CA ARG A 260 13.64 8.32 -20.93
C ARG A 260 14.41 7.19 -20.25
N GLU A 261 15.72 7.24 -20.29
CA GLU A 261 16.60 6.24 -19.67
C GLU A 261 16.45 6.23 -18.14
N ILE A 262 16.45 7.41 -17.50
CA ILE A 262 16.21 7.55 -16.06
C ILE A 262 14.83 7.01 -15.67
N ALA A 263 13.78 7.40 -16.41
CA ALA A 263 12.41 6.92 -16.16
C ALA A 263 12.29 5.41 -16.30
N ALA A 264 12.92 4.82 -17.31
CA ALA A 264 12.94 3.37 -17.53
C ALA A 264 13.70 2.63 -16.40
N ALA A 265 14.87 3.14 -15.98
CA ALA A 265 15.63 2.59 -14.86
C ALA A 265 14.83 2.64 -13.54
N GLY A 266 14.05 3.71 -13.33
CA GLY A 266 13.19 3.91 -12.16
C GLY A 266 11.84 3.19 -12.22
N GLN A 267 11.57 2.32 -13.22
CA GLN A 267 10.30 1.61 -13.43
C GLN A 267 9.08 2.55 -13.44
N GLY A 268 9.28 3.79 -13.84
CA GLY A 268 8.25 4.81 -14.00
C GLY A 268 7.93 5.06 -15.47
N ALA A 269 7.67 6.33 -15.79
CA ALA A 269 7.40 6.77 -17.16
C ALA A 269 8.01 8.16 -17.41
N TYR A 270 8.36 8.40 -18.66
CA TYR A 270 8.74 9.70 -19.14
C TYR A 270 7.50 10.47 -19.60
N ILE A 271 7.40 11.73 -19.24
CA ILE A 271 6.31 12.64 -19.63
C ILE A 271 6.94 13.89 -20.25
N TYR A 272 6.59 14.14 -21.51
CA TYR A 272 7.03 15.36 -22.17
C TYR A 272 6.13 16.55 -21.80
N VAL A 273 6.74 17.63 -21.32
CA VAL A 273 6.02 18.86 -20.92
C VAL A 273 6.22 19.93 -21.98
N ASP A 274 5.16 20.20 -22.70
CA ASP A 274 5.04 21.26 -23.69
C ASP A 274 3.99 22.32 -23.26
N ASN A 275 3.55 23.16 -24.19
CA ASN A 275 2.51 24.13 -23.94
C ASN A 275 1.08 23.56 -23.89
N SER A 276 0.92 22.27 -24.20
CA SER A 276 -0.39 21.59 -24.16
C SER A 276 -0.76 21.13 -22.75
N SER A 277 -1.98 20.62 -22.57
CA SER A 277 -2.45 19.99 -21.32
C SER A 277 -2.11 18.50 -21.21
N SER A 278 -1.48 17.92 -22.24
CA SER A 278 -1.26 16.47 -22.31
C SER A 278 -0.41 15.92 -21.17
N ALA A 279 0.60 16.67 -20.75
CA ALA A 279 1.45 16.31 -19.62
C ALA A 279 0.65 16.22 -18.30
N GLN A 280 -0.28 17.15 -18.08
CA GLN A 280 -1.14 17.18 -16.89
C GLN A 280 -2.09 15.96 -16.87
N GLU A 281 -2.67 15.58 -18.00
CA GLU A 281 -3.56 14.42 -18.11
C GLU A 281 -2.80 13.10 -17.87
N GLN A 282 -1.64 12.95 -18.49
CA GLN A 282 -0.79 11.78 -18.32
C GLN A 282 -0.34 11.63 -16.85
N LEU A 283 0.13 12.70 -16.22
CA LEU A 283 0.61 12.69 -14.86
C LEU A 283 -0.52 12.37 -13.87
N SER A 284 -1.71 12.98 -14.03
CA SER A 284 -2.90 12.62 -13.25
C SER A 284 -3.24 11.14 -13.40
N GLY A 285 -3.18 10.60 -14.63
CA GLY A 285 -3.42 9.18 -14.88
C GLY A 285 -2.41 8.24 -14.20
N TYR A 286 -1.15 8.64 -14.04
CA TYR A 286 -0.15 7.86 -13.30
C TYR A 286 -0.37 7.90 -11.79
N VAL A 287 -0.69 9.08 -11.22
CA VAL A 287 -1.06 9.22 -9.81
C VAL A 287 -2.28 8.37 -9.48
N ASP A 288 -3.34 8.43 -10.30
CA ASP A 288 -4.55 7.61 -10.13
C ASP A 288 -4.28 6.10 -10.20
N LYS A 289 -3.39 5.66 -11.10
CA LYS A 289 -2.99 4.25 -11.21
C LYS A 289 -2.23 3.76 -9.98
N LEU A 290 -1.38 4.59 -9.39
CA LEU A 290 -0.66 4.28 -8.17
C LEU A 290 -1.64 4.14 -7.00
N ALA A 291 -2.58 5.06 -6.84
CA ALA A 291 -3.62 5.02 -5.83
C ALA A 291 -4.55 3.79 -5.98
N LYS A 292 -4.94 3.43 -7.23
CA LYS A 292 -5.78 2.25 -7.51
C LYS A 292 -5.08 0.93 -7.19
N LYS A 293 -3.79 0.80 -7.45
CA LYS A 293 -3.03 -0.42 -7.15
C LYS A 293 -3.03 -0.73 -5.66
N GLU A 294 -3.02 0.26 -4.80
CA GLU A 294 -3.16 0.07 -3.36
C GLU A 294 -4.56 -0.37 -2.95
N MET A 295 -5.60 0.18 -3.57
CA MET A 295 -6.98 -0.27 -3.32
C MET A 295 -7.17 -1.75 -3.67
N GLU A 296 -6.59 -2.25 -4.74
CA GLU A 296 -6.68 -3.67 -5.14
C GLU A 296 -5.90 -4.58 -4.18
N SER A 297 -4.74 -4.15 -3.67
CA SER A 297 -3.98 -4.94 -2.70
C SER A 297 -4.62 -4.96 -1.31
N ALA A 298 -5.39 -3.95 -0.93
CA ALA A 298 -6.11 -3.88 0.34
C ALA A 298 -7.40 -4.72 0.38
N VAL A 299 -7.95 -5.11 -0.77
CA VAL A 299 -9.20 -5.90 -0.86
C VAL A 299 -9.03 -7.38 -0.48
N TYR A 300 -7.81 -7.87 -0.26
CA TYR A 300 -7.52 -9.31 -0.21
C TYR A 300 -7.46 -9.94 1.17
N SER A 301 -7.90 -9.38 2.30
CA SER A 301 -7.57 -10.05 3.56
C SER A 301 -8.51 -10.08 4.74
N GLU A 302 -9.81 -9.92 4.65
CA GLU A 302 -10.61 -10.34 5.82
C GLU A 302 -11.89 -11.06 5.42
N TYR A 303 -11.92 -12.36 5.72
CA TYR A 303 -13.15 -13.16 5.73
C TYR A 303 -13.91 -12.89 7.05
N ASP A 304 -15.23 -12.83 6.99
CA ASP A 304 -16.06 -12.64 8.18
C ASP A 304 -16.06 -13.92 9.03
N GLU A 305 -15.52 -13.84 10.23
CA GLU A 305 -15.44 -14.97 11.16
C GLU A 305 -16.78 -15.17 11.89
N GLN A 306 -17.40 -16.32 11.70
CA GLN A 306 -18.72 -16.67 12.31
C GLN A 306 -18.59 -17.59 13.53
N PHE A 307 -17.38 -17.72 14.10
CA PHE A 307 -17.16 -18.62 15.25
C PHE A 307 -17.98 -18.23 16.49
N GLN A 308 -18.33 -16.93 16.64
CA GLN A 308 -19.07 -16.42 17.79
C GLN A 308 -20.48 -17.04 17.90
N ALA A 309 -21.17 -17.20 16.78
CA ALA A 309 -22.51 -17.81 16.75
C ALA A 309 -22.44 -19.29 17.13
N VAL A 310 -21.41 -20.01 16.64
CA VAL A 310 -21.20 -21.43 16.95
C VAL A 310 -20.78 -21.61 18.42
N ALA A 311 -19.90 -20.74 18.94
CA ALA A 311 -19.49 -20.74 20.33
C ALA A 311 -20.67 -20.52 21.31
N LEU A 312 -21.62 -19.65 20.95
CA LEU A 312 -22.83 -19.44 21.75
C LEU A 312 -23.69 -20.74 21.83
N LEU A 313 -23.82 -21.46 20.71
CA LEU A 313 -24.54 -22.75 20.69
C LEU A 313 -23.85 -23.81 21.57
N VAL A 314 -22.51 -23.83 21.62
CA VAL A 314 -21.74 -24.72 22.51
C VAL A 314 -22.05 -24.42 23.97
N LEU A 315 -22.05 -23.15 24.39
CA LEU A 315 -22.36 -22.72 25.74
C LEU A 315 -23.80 -23.10 26.15
N LEU A 316 -24.77 -22.97 25.25
CA LEU A 316 -26.15 -23.37 25.48
C LEU A 316 -26.32 -24.88 25.61
N ALA A 317 -25.58 -25.67 24.84
CA ALA A 317 -25.58 -27.13 24.93
C ALA A 317 -24.95 -27.62 26.24
N ASP A 318 -23.84 -27.02 26.67
CA ASP A 318 -23.16 -27.36 27.92
C ASP A 318 -24.06 -27.04 29.13
N ARG A 319 -24.70 -25.87 29.19
CA ARG A 319 -25.61 -25.51 30.28
C ARG A 319 -26.75 -26.50 30.46
N LYS A 320 -27.32 -27.07 29.39
CA LYS A 320 -28.35 -28.11 29.45
C LYS A 320 -27.82 -29.47 29.84
N SER A 321 -26.53 -29.74 29.74
CA SER A 321 -25.93 -31.01 30.15
C SER A 321 -25.66 -31.07 31.67
N VAL A 322 -25.60 -29.91 32.33
CA VAL A 322 -25.28 -29.81 33.77
C VAL A 322 -26.56 -29.87 34.66
N VAL A 323 -27.75 -29.58 34.11
CA VAL A 323 -29.01 -29.70 34.80
C VAL A 323 -29.68 -31.06 34.48
#